data_91f4eebf5ae10e576e26c825ed894424
#
_entry.id   91f4eebf5ae10e576e26c825ed894424
#
_cell.length_a   1.000
_cell.length_b   1.000
_cell.length_c   1.000
_cell.angle_alpha   90.00
_cell.angle_beta   90.00
_cell.angle_gamma   90.00
#
_symmetry.space_group_name_H-M   'P 1'
#
loop_
_entity.id
_entity.type
_entity.pdbx_description
1 polymer ?
#
loop_
_entity_poly.entity_id
_entity_poly.type
_entity_poly.pdbx_seq_one_letter_code
_entity_poly.pdbx_strand_id
1 'polypeptide(L)'
;MKIQLEKILSSNSITPAKALDDIKKIYDDMQAFQQATKDTLSGFKTLRIEEEELEQGECELGYTIPREFVENKLSELKNEIGELNFILNHISEAVTGQKQEYKVKTISSSDFLLYVIIGLQVGNVLSKATERILNHYKQILEIKILRNQLKEKGVPASKTKDIESHANGMMKKEIKEIAKEVISEHFDGEDGRKNELENGIIISLNKLANRIDKGFNVEIRVEPLPEPKEDEEQTEEYKTKSNLVNSIKESSRNIEYIETDGESILKLSEKKPQ
;
A
#
# COMPACT_ATOMS: atom_id res chain seq x y z
N MET A 1 -5.10 -16.40 -14.03
CA MET A 1 -4.69 -17.74 -14.49
C MET A 1 -5.48 -18.87 -13.86
N LYS A 2 -5.48 -19.10 -12.53
CA LYS A 2 -6.25 -20.18 -11.88
C LYS A 2 -7.72 -20.19 -12.30
N ILE A 3 -8.41 -19.05 -12.19
CA ILE A 3 -9.82 -18.89 -12.60
C ILE A 3 -10.05 -19.20 -14.08
N GLN A 4 -9.12 -18.83 -14.96
CA GLN A 4 -9.24 -19.12 -16.39
C GLN A 4 -9.10 -20.62 -16.68
N LEU A 5 -8.16 -21.31 -16.01
CA LEU A 5 -8.00 -22.76 -16.14
C LEU A 5 -9.22 -23.52 -15.62
N GLU A 6 -9.75 -23.13 -14.47
CA GLU A 6 -10.99 -23.72 -13.92
C GLU A 6 -12.18 -23.52 -14.87
N LYS A 7 -12.30 -22.33 -15.48
CA LYS A 7 -13.33 -22.03 -16.47
C LYS A 7 -13.19 -22.89 -17.73
N ILE A 8 -11.97 -23.06 -18.26
CA ILE A 8 -11.73 -23.91 -19.43
C ILE A 8 -12.08 -25.36 -19.13
N LEU A 9 -11.66 -25.90 -18.00
CA LEU A 9 -11.94 -27.28 -17.60
C LEU A 9 -13.43 -27.50 -17.38
N SER A 10 -14.13 -26.59 -16.72
CA SER A 10 -15.57 -26.70 -16.47
C SER A 10 -16.39 -26.57 -17.75
N SER A 11 -16.03 -25.65 -18.65
CA SER A 11 -16.75 -25.41 -19.92
C SER A 11 -16.53 -26.51 -20.95
N ASN A 12 -15.46 -27.28 -20.87
CA ASN A 12 -15.06 -28.30 -21.84
C ASN A 12 -15.04 -29.71 -21.24
N SER A 13 -15.85 -29.97 -20.21
CA SER A 13 -15.90 -31.27 -19.54
C SER A 13 -16.27 -32.44 -20.48
N ILE A 14 -17.01 -32.15 -21.55
CA ILE A 14 -17.44 -33.14 -22.58
C ILE A 14 -16.53 -33.14 -23.82
N THR A 15 -15.65 -32.15 -23.96
CA THR A 15 -14.72 -31.96 -25.08
C THR A 15 -13.28 -31.79 -24.66
N PRO A 16 -12.63 -32.88 -24.15
CA PRO A 16 -11.24 -32.79 -23.61
C PRO A 16 -10.22 -32.26 -24.62
N ALA A 17 -10.40 -32.56 -25.93
CA ALA A 17 -9.48 -32.06 -26.96
C ALA A 17 -9.50 -30.53 -27.06
N LYS A 18 -10.67 -29.91 -26.95
CA LYS A 18 -10.82 -28.46 -26.97
C LYS A 18 -10.22 -27.83 -25.69
N ALA A 19 -10.42 -28.46 -24.52
CA ALA A 19 -9.80 -28.03 -23.29
C ALA A 19 -8.28 -28.04 -23.43
N LEU A 20 -7.71 -29.07 -24.05
CA LEU A 20 -6.26 -29.19 -24.30
C LEU A 20 -5.75 -28.05 -25.19
N ASP A 21 -6.46 -27.76 -26.29
CA ASP A 21 -6.07 -26.68 -27.19
C ASP A 21 -6.14 -25.29 -26.50
N ASP A 22 -7.17 -25.05 -25.71
CA ASP A 22 -7.31 -23.79 -24.97
C ASP A 22 -6.23 -23.63 -23.86
N ILE A 23 -5.88 -24.71 -23.16
CA ILE A 23 -4.79 -24.73 -22.19
C ILE A 23 -3.45 -24.53 -22.89
N LYS A 24 -3.25 -25.15 -24.07
CA LYS A 24 -2.02 -25.00 -24.85
C LYS A 24 -1.81 -23.55 -25.29
N LYS A 25 -2.87 -22.84 -25.69
CA LYS A 25 -2.79 -21.39 -26.00
C LYS A 25 -2.30 -20.59 -24.81
N ILE A 26 -2.89 -20.82 -23.62
CA ILE A 26 -2.43 -20.13 -22.40
C ILE A 26 -0.97 -20.42 -22.11
N TYR A 27 -0.53 -21.67 -22.31
CA TYR A 27 0.86 -22.07 -22.14
C TYR A 27 1.79 -21.35 -23.12
N ASP A 28 1.40 -21.33 -24.41
CA ASP A 28 2.17 -20.68 -25.47
C ASP A 28 2.27 -19.14 -25.23
N ASP A 29 1.16 -18.51 -24.82
CA ASP A 29 1.13 -17.08 -24.44
C ASP A 29 2.06 -16.81 -23.23
N MET A 30 2.07 -17.70 -22.22
CA MET A 30 2.99 -17.59 -21.08
C MET A 30 4.45 -17.72 -21.52
N GLN A 31 4.76 -18.67 -22.38
CA GLN A 31 6.13 -18.84 -22.90
C GLN A 31 6.56 -17.60 -23.69
N ALA A 32 5.69 -17.06 -24.52
CA ALA A 32 5.95 -15.82 -25.27
C ALA A 32 6.18 -14.64 -24.33
N PHE A 33 5.37 -14.49 -23.29
CA PHE A 33 5.54 -13.46 -22.26
C PHE A 33 6.86 -13.61 -21.50
N GLN A 34 7.19 -14.83 -21.08
CA GLN A 34 8.48 -15.09 -20.40
C GLN A 34 9.67 -14.77 -21.30
N GLN A 35 9.58 -15.11 -22.59
CA GLN A 35 10.67 -14.79 -23.53
C GLN A 35 10.78 -13.28 -23.74
N ALA A 36 9.69 -12.59 -23.96
CA ALA A 36 9.67 -11.13 -24.09
C ALA A 36 10.25 -10.43 -22.85
N THR A 37 9.95 -10.93 -21.65
CA THR A 37 10.50 -10.41 -20.40
C THR A 37 12.02 -10.60 -20.34
N LYS A 38 12.52 -11.80 -20.71
CA LYS A 38 13.97 -12.07 -20.77
C LYS A 38 14.68 -11.17 -21.78
N ASP A 39 14.09 -10.98 -22.94
CA ASP A 39 14.66 -10.13 -24.01
C ASP A 39 14.69 -8.66 -23.56
N THR A 40 13.66 -8.20 -22.86
CA THR A 40 13.60 -6.84 -22.28
C THR A 40 14.67 -6.64 -21.22
N LEU A 41 14.84 -7.59 -20.29
CA LEU A 41 15.90 -7.55 -19.27
C LEU A 41 17.29 -7.54 -19.91
N SER A 42 17.49 -8.36 -20.95
CA SER A 42 18.74 -8.36 -21.72
C SER A 42 18.99 -7.03 -22.41
N GLY A 43 17.93 -6.40 -22.94
CA GLY A 43 17.98 -5.06 -23.52
C GLY A 43 18.41 -4.00 -22.50
N PHE A 44 17.84 -4.02 -21.31
CA PHE A 44 18.21 -3.10 -20.22
C PHE A 44 19.68 -3.25 -19.83
N LYS A 45 20.17 -4.49 -19.66
CA LYS A 45 21.59 -4.75 -19.40
C LYS A 45 22.49 -4.20 -20.50
N THR A 46 22.11 -4.38 -21.77
CA THR A 46 22.86 -3.86 -22.94
C THR A 46 22.90 -2.34 -22.94
N LEU A 47 21.81 -1.69 -22.56
CA LEU A 47 21.68 -0.23 -22.43
C LEU A 47 22.36 0.30 -21.16
N ARG A 48 22.90 -0.56 -20.31
CA ARG A 48 23.46 -0.22 -18.99
C ARG A 48 22.44 0.50 -18.09
N ILE A 49 21.16 0.15 -18.23
CA ILE A 49 20.12 0.56 -17.29
C ILE A 49 20.24 -0.42 -16.13
N GLU A 50 20.86 0.03 -15.06
CA GLU A 50 21.00 -0.74 -13.83
C GLU A 50 19.71 -0.61 -13.03
N GLU A 51 19.28 -1.70 -12.42
CA GLU A 51 18.20 -1.67 -11.45
C GLU A 51 18.71 -0.95 -10.20
N GLU A 52 17.95 0.01 -9.67
CA GLU A 52 18.24 0.56 -8.35
C GLU A 52 17.93 -0.52 -7.32
N GLU A 53 18.93 -1.29 -6.95
CA GLU A 53 18.81 -2.32 -5.95
C GLU A 53 18.70 -1.71 -4.55
N LEU A 54 17.84 -2.29 -3.73
CA LEU A 54 17.82 -2.05 -2.30
C LEU A 54 18.99 -2.80 -1.65
N GLU A 55 19.59 -2.22 -0.63
CA GLU A 55 20.54 -2.95 0.18
C GLU A 55 19.82 -4.06 0.96
N GLN A 56 20.54 -5.14 1.24
CA GLN A 56 19.97 -6.28 1.95
C GLN A 56 19.42 -5.86 3.32
N GLY A 57 18.15 -6.15 3.56
CA GLY A 57 17.44 -5.72 4.77
C GLY A 57 16.97 -4.26 4.75
N GLU A 58 17.13 -3.55 3.64
CA GLU A 58 16.59 -2.22 3.47
C GLU A 58 15.11 -2.27 3.09
N CYS A 59 14.34 -1.33 3.60
CA CYS A 59 12.92 -1.17 3.30
C CYS A 59 12.67 0.18 2.63
N GLU A 60 11.88 0.18 1.58
CA GLU A 60 11.56 1.36 0.79
C GLU A 60 10.06 1.55 0.68
N LEU A 61 9.65 2.79 0.84
CA LEU A 61 8.29 3.25 0.59
C LEU A 61 8.24 4.00 -0.74
N GLY A 62 7.45 3.51 -1.69
CA GLY A 62 7.00 4.24 -2.87
C GLY A 62 5.68 4.95 -2.58
N TYR A 63 5.64 6.25 -2.84
CA TYR A 63 4.47 7.10 -2.60
C TYR A 63 4.14 7.92 -3.84
N THR A 64 3.05 7.57 -4.51
CA THR A 64 2.61 8.23 -5.74
C THR A 64 1.59 9.31 -5.42
N ILE A 65 1.87 10.52 -5.87
CA ILE A 65 1.01 11.70 -5.73
C ILE A 65 0.37 11.98 -7.09
N PRO A 66 -0.97 11.85 -7.25
CA PRO A 66 -1.63 12.16 -8.51
C PRO A 66 -1.40 13.63 -8.91
N ARG A 67 -1.01 13.85 -10.17
CA ARG A 67 -0.73 15.21 -10.70
C ARG A 67 -1.95 16.14 -10.60
N GLU A 68 -3.12 15.59 -10.86
CA GLU A 68 -4.38 16.33 -10.79
C GLU A 68 -4.66 16.85 -9.38
N PHE A 69 -4.27 16.07 -8.35
CA PHE A 69 -4.46 16.45 -6.96
C PHE A 69 -3.65 17.69 -6.57
N VAL A 70 -2.43 17.79 -7.04
CA VAL A 70 -1.52 18.93 -6.77
C VAL A 70 -1.59 20.00 -7.85
N GLU A 71 -2.47 19.86 -8.85
CA GLU A 71 -2.64 20.79 -9.96
C GLU A 71 -1.30 21.23 -10.63
N ASN A 72 -0.29 20.35 -10.60
CA ASN A 72 1.09 20.64 -11.02
C ASN A 72 1.72 21.87 -10.31
N LYS A 73 1.22 22.25 -9.12
CA LYS A 73 1.74 23.37 -8.33
C LYS A 73 2.81 22.91 -7.35
N LEU A 74 3.95 23.58 -7.35
CA LEU A 74 5.05 23.27 -6.43
C LEU A 74 4.65 23.45 -4.94
N SER A 75 3.79 24.43 -4.64
CA SER A 75 3.28 24.66 -3.29
C SER A 75 2.47 23.46 -2.78
N GLU A 76 1.60 22.89 -3.61
CA GLU A 76 0.78 21.73 -3.26
C GLU A 76 1.64 20.47 -3.14
N LEU A 77 2.59 20.26 -4.05
CA LEU A 77 3.54 19.17 -3.95
C LEU A 77 4.36 19.24 -2.64
N LYS A 78 4.84 20.43 -2.29
CA LYS A 78 5.55 20.65 -1.00
C LYS A 78 4.65 20.28 0.19
N ASN A 79 3.37 20.66 0.16
CA ASN A 79 2.44 20.34 1.22
C ASN A 79 2.27 18.82 1.36
N GLU A 80 2.11 18.11 0.25
CA GLU A 80 1.94 16.65 0.28
C GLU A 80 3.22 15.90 0.73
N ILE A 81 4.39 16.37 0.39
CA ILE A 81 5.66 15.85 0.94
C ILE A 81 5.71 16.09 2.46
N GLY A 82 5.24 17.25 2.93
CA GLY A 82 5.13 17.55 4.35
C GLY A 82 4.15 16.62 5.07
N GLU A 83 3.05 16.27 4.44
CA GLU A 83 2.06 15.33 4.97
C GLU A 83 2.60 13.90 5.03
N LEU A 84 3.34 13.45 4.02
CA LEU A 84 4.04 12.18 4.06
C LEU A 84 5.04 12.13 5.22
N ASN A 85 5.86 13.17 5.38
CA ASN A 85 6.79 13.27 6.50
C ASN A 85 6.09 13.26 7.87
N PHE A 86 4.92 13.90 7.97
CA PHE A 86 4.09 13.85 9.17
C PHE A 86 3.64 12.40 9.49
N ILE A 87 3.13 11.67 8.49
CA ILE A 87 2.69 10.28 8.64
C ILE A 87 3.84 9.41 9.13
N LEU A 88 4.97 9.46 8.44
CA LEU A 88 6.15 8.65 8.75
C LEU A 88 6.70 8.96 10.15
N ASN A 89 6.77 10.22 10.54
CA ASN A 89 7.28 10.63 11.85
C ASN A 89 6.42 10.12 13.01
N HIS A 90 5.08 10.14 12.88
CA HIS A 90 4.22 9.64 13.95
C HIS A 90 4.27 8.12 14.09
N ILE A 91 4.34 7.41 12.96
CA ILE A 91 4.53 5.95 12.98
C ILE A 91 5.90 5.60 13.56
N SER A 92 6.97 6.27 13.11
CA SER A 92 8.32 6.04 13.63
C SER A 92 8.39 6.27 15.14
N GLU A 93 7.87 7.40 15.62
CA GLU A 93 7.90 7.73 17.04
C GLU A 93 7.15 6.70 17.89
N ALA A 94 6.01 6.20 17.39
CA ALA A 94 5.25 5.15 18.08
C ALA A 94 5.98 3.81 18.14
N VAL A 95 6.74 3.47 17.10
CA VAL A 95 7.34 2.14 16.92
C VAL A 95 8.79 2.09 17.44
N THR A 96 9.54 3.20 17.30
CA THR A 96 10.96 3.27 17.66
C THR A 96 11.26 4.21 18.84
N GLY A 97 10.26 4.91 19.34
CA GLY A 97 10.39 5.92 20.40
C GLY A 97 10.93 7.27 19.93
N GLN A 98 11.27 7.44 18.65
CA GLN A 98 11.84 8.69 18.14
C GLN A 98 11.45 8.97 16.68
N LYS A 99 11.43 10.25 16.34
CA LYS A 99 11.29 10.68 14.94
C LYS A 99 12.58 10.42 14.19
N GLN A 100 12.45 10.09 12.90
CA GLN A 100 13.59 9.80 12.04
C GLN A 100 13.66 10.80 10.90
N GLU A 101 14.88 11.04 10.39
CA GLU A 101 15.06 11.69 9.08
C GLU A 101 15.01 10.62 7.99
N TYR A 102 14.25 10.89 6.94
CA TYR A 102 14.03 9.96 5.85
C TYR A 102 14.84 10.36 4.64
N LYS A 103 15.59 9.41 4.10
CA LYS A 103 16.38 9.60 2.89
C LYS A 103 15.48 9.38 1.68
N VAL A 104 15.36 10.38 0.83
CA VAL A 104 14.74 10.22 -0.50
C VAL A 104 15.74 9.54 -1.40
N LYS A 105 15.37 8.40 -1.99
CA LYS A 105 16.19 7.64 -2.91
C LYS A 105 15.99 8.15 -4.34
N THR A 106 14.75 8.20 -4.78
CA THR A 106 14.40 8.57 -6.15
C THR A 106 13.13 9.40 -6.19
N ILE A 107 13.03 10.31 -7.14
CA ILE A 107 11.81 11.04 -7.50
C ILE A 107 11.58 10.83 -9.00
N SER A 108 10.46 10.20 -9.37
CA SER A 108 10.10 10.04 -10.77
C SER A 108 9.49 11.31 -11.33
N SER A 109 9.77 11.58 -12.61
CA SER A 109 9.27 12.77 -13.31
C SER A 109 7.98 12.53 -14.11
N SER A 110 7.61 11.29 -14.41
CA SER A 110 6.38 10.97 -15.14
C SER A 110 5.14 11.16 -14.26
N ASP A 111 5.17 10.60 -13.05
CA ASP A 111 4.24 10.85 -11.96
C ASP A 111 5.05 11.35 -10.77
N PHE A 112 4.44 12.08 -9.83
CA PHE A 112 5.15 12.47 -8.61
C PHE A 112 5.28 11.27 -7.68
N LEU A 113 6.15 10.33 -8.04
CA LEU A 113 6.45 9.15 -7.28
C LEU A 113 7.74 9.37 -6.50
N LEU A 114 7.64 9.31 -5.18
CA LEU A 114 8.77 9.42 -4.27
C LEU A 114 9.11 8.05 -3.72
N TYR A 115 10.38 7.67 -3.80
CA TYR A 115 10.90 6.50 -3.10
C TYR A 115 11.71 6.97 -1.89
N VAL A 116 11.34 6.46 -0.73
CA VAL A 116 11.88 6.88 0.58
C VAL A 116 12.35 5.66 1.35
N ILE A 117 13.59 5.70 1.85
CA ILE A 117 14.12 4.64 2.71
C ILE A 117 13.54 4.78 4.10
N ILE A 118 12.97 3.69 4.62
CA ILE A 118 12.35 3.59 5.93
C ILE A 118 12.91 2.41 6.73
N GLY A 119 12.86 2.47 8.05
CA GLY A 119 13.27 1.35 8.89
C GLY A 119 12.30 0.16 8.80
N LEU A 120 12.80 -1.06 8.99
CA LEU A 120 11.99 -2.30 8.91
C LEU A 120 10.77 -2.29 9.83
N GLN A 121 10.89 -1.75 11.05
CA GLN A 121 9.77 -1.67 11.99
C GLN A 121 8.68 -0.73 11.45
N VAL A 122 9.07 0.44 10.94
CA VAL A 122 8.14 1.41 10.31
C VAL A 122 7.49 0.79 9.07
N GLY A 123 8.29 0.12 8.23
CA GLY A 123 7.82 -0.59 7.05
C GLY A 123 6.80 -1.68 7.37
N ASN A 124 7.02 -2.45 8.44
CA ASN A 124 6.10 -3.49 8.90
C ASN A 124 4.74 -2.92 9.34
N VAL A 125 4.76 -1.86 10.15
CA VAL A 125 3.52 -1.21 10.59
C VAL A 125 2.80 -0.56 9.41
N LEU A 126 3.53 0.14 8.55
CA LEU A 126 2.95 0.84 7.41
C LEU A 126 2.36 -0.13 6.37
N SER A 127 3.04 -1.27 6.08
CA SER A 127 2.53 -2.27 5.15
C SER A 127 1.24 -2.91 5.65
N LYS A 128 1.19 -3.33 6.91
CA LYS A 128 -0.02 -3.89 7.53
C LYS A 128 -1.17 -2.88 7.59
N ALA A 129 -0.88 -1.65 7.99
CA ALA A 129 -1.89 -0.60 8.05
C ALA A 129 -2.45 -0.27 6.65
N THR A 130 -1.58 -0.15 5.64
CA THR A 130 -1.99 0.10 4.25
C THR A 130 -2.82 -1.06 3.70
N GLU A 131 -2.41 -2.31 3.90
CA GLU A 131 -3.17 -3.50 3.50
C GLU A 131 -4.57 -3.48 4.10
N ARG A 132 -4.71 -3.23 5.41
CA ARG A 132 -6.00 -3.20 6.11
C ARG A 132 -6.88 -2.04 5.62
N ILE A 133 -6.31 -0.84 5.42
CA ILE A 133 -7.02 0.31 4.85
C ILE A 133 -7.52 -0.03 3.44
N LEU A 134 -6.69 -0.61 2.58
CA LEU A 134 -7.08 -0.99 1.23
C LEU A 134 -8.16 -2.07 1.21
N ASN A 135 -8.08 -3.07 2.06
CA ASN A 135 -9.12 -4.10 2.18
C ASN A 135 -10.47 -3.53 2.60
N HIS A 136 -10.48 -2.56 3.54
CA HIS A 136 -11.70 -1.83 3.89
C HIS A 136 -12.16 -0.89 2.77
N TYR A 137 -11.21 -0.25 2.09
CA TYR A 137 -11.52 0.64 0.99
C TYR A 137 -12.15 -0.09 -0.21
N LYS A 138 -11.75 -1.33 -0.50
CA LYS A 138 -12.40 -2.17 -1.52
C LYS A 138 -13.91 -2.33 -1.25
N GLN A 139 -14.31 -2.50 0.00
CA GLN A 139 -15.74 -2.54 0.38
C GLN A 139 -16.41 -1.17 0.23
N ILE A 140 -15.70 -0.10 0.60
CA ILE A 140 -16.19 1.29 0.46
C ILE A 140 -16.31 1.68 -1.01
N LEU A 141 -15.47 1.15 -1.88
CA LEU A 141 -15.50 1.43 -3.32
C LEU A 141 -16.84 1.00 -3.97
N GLU A 142 -17.41 -0.13 -3.57
CA GLU A 142 -18.73 -0.54 -4.03
C GLU A 142 -19.80 0.48 -3.61
N ILE A 143 -19.71 0.99 -2.38
CA ILE A 143 -20.58 2.04 -1.84
C ILE A 143 -20.39 3.35 -2.64
N LYS A 144 -19.14 3.70 -2.97
CA LYS A 144 -18.80 4.88 -3.78
C LYS A 144 -19.41 4.80 -5.17
N ILE A 145 -19.28 3.66 -5.84
CA ILE A 145 -19.87 3.41 -7.17
C ILE A 145 -21.39 3.57 -7.12
N LEU A 146 -22.04 2.93 -6.14
CA LEU A 146 -23.49 3.05 -5.97
C LEU A 146 -23.92 4.50 -5.73
N ARG A 147 -23.21 5.25 -4.88
CA ARG A 147 -23.47 6.68 -4.64
C ARG A 147 -23.38 7.49 -5.94
N ASN A 148 -22.35 7.26 -6.74
CA ASN A 148 -22.15 7.96 -8.00
C ASN A 148 -23.28 7.65 -8.99
N GLN A 149 -23.69 6.39 -9.13
CA GLN A 149 -24.84 6.00 -9.95
C GLN A 149 -26.16 6.67 -9.50
N LEU A 150 -26.37 6.81 -8.19
CA LEU A 150 -27.54 7.52 -7.66
C LEU A 150 -27.50 9.01 -8.01
N LYS A 151 -26.33 9.65 -7.93
CA LYS A 151 -26.15 11.06 -8.34
C LYS A 151 -26.41 11.25 -9.82
N GLU A 152 -25.92 10.37 -10.71
CA GLU A 152 -26.16 10.40 -12.15
C GLU A 152 -27.66 10.26 -12.47
N LYS A 153 -28.40 9.49 -11.68
CA LYS A 153 -29.87 9.34 -11.79
C LYS A 153 -30.65 10.51 -11.17
N GLY A 154 -29.97 11.58 -10.77
CA GLY A 154 -30.58 12.79 -10.23
C GLY A 154 -31.01 12.71 -8.76
N VAL A 155 -30.51 11.73 -8.00
CA VAL A 155 -30.78 11.68 -6.54
C VAL A 155 -29.99 12.80 -5.86
N PRO A 156 -30.66 13.67 -5.08
CA PRO A 156 -30.00 14.78 -4.41
C PRO A 156 -28.91 14.31 -3.42
N ALA A 157 -27.81 15.05 -3.31
CA ALA A 157 -26.71 14.76 -2.40
C ALA A 157 -27.16 14.63 -0.93
N SER A 158 -28.22 15.31 -0.53
CA SER A 158 -28.81 15.18 0.82
C SER A 158 -29.31 13.76 1.12
N LYS A 159 -29.69 12.99 0.11
CA LYS A 159 -30.17 11.60 0.26
C LYS A 159 -29.04 10.56 0.27
N THR A 160 -27.84 10.94 -0.19
CA THR A 160 -26.65 10.07 -0.17
C THR A 160 -25.74 10.32 1.04
N LYS A 161 -26.06 11.31 1.88
CA LYS A 161 -25.24 11.69 3.04
C LYS A 161 -25.07 10.57 4.07
N ASP A 162 -26.11 9.77 4.28
CA ASP A 162 -26.05 8.64 5.22
C ASP A 162 -25.11 7.56 4.71
N ILE A 163 -25.04 7.36 3.41
CA ILE A 163 -24.11 6.44 2.75
C ILE A 163 -22.67 6.89 2.99
N GLU A 164 -22.38 8.17 2.79
CA GLU A 164 -21.05 8.74 3.07
C GLU A 164 -20.68 8.64 4.56
N SER A 165 -21.65 8.89 5.44
CA SER A 165 -21.47 8.77 6.89
C SER A 165 -21.15 7.34 7.30
N HIS A 166 -21.82 6.34 6.70
CA HIS A 166 -21.57 4.93 6.95
C HIS A 166 -20.15 4.53 6.53
N ALA A 167 -19.72 4.86 5.29
CA ALA A 167 -18.39 4.57 4.78
C ALA A 167 -17.30 5.18 5.69
N ASN A 168 -17.47 6.46 6.07
CA ASN A 168 -16.55 7.12 6.99
C ASN A 168 -16.52 6.45 8.38
N GLY A 169 -17.68 5.97 8.87
CA GLY A 169 -17.80 5.25 10.14
C GLY A 169 -17.01 3.92 10.13
N MET A 170 -17.13 3.16 9.05
CA MET A 170 -16.39 1.90 8.86
C MET A 170 -14.88 2.14 8.90
N MET A 171 -14.39 3.06 8.08
CA MET A 171 -12.95 3.37 8.01
C MET A 171 -12.41 3.92 9.33
N LYS A 172 -13.15 4.81 10.01
CA LYS A 172 -12.76 5.34 11.33
C LYS A 172 -12.60 4.25 12.39
N LYS A 173 -13.48 3.24 12.37
CA LYS A 173 -13.41 2.12 13.30
C LYS A 173 -12.14 1.32 13.07
N GLU A 174 -11.87 0.96 11.82
CA GLU A 174 -10.69 0.20 11.45
C GLU A 174 -9.39 0.93 11.82
N ILE A 175 -9.29 2.21 11.47
CA ILE A 175 -8.11 3.02 11.79
C ILE A 175 -7.86 3.11 13.31
N LYS A 176 -8.92 3.20 14.12
CA LYS A 176 -8.77 3.19 15.58
C LYS A 176 -8.28 1.83 16.10
N GLU A 177 -8.72 0.74 15.51
CA GLU A 177 -8.25 -0.61 15.86
C GLU A 177 -6.77 -0.75 15.52
N ILE A 178 -6.36 -0.37 14.30
CA ILE A 178 -4.94 -0.38 13.90
C ILE A 178 -4.10 0.47 14.86
N ALA A 179 -4.52 1.69 15.18
CA ALA A 179 -3.75 2.57 16.06
C ALA A 179 -3.57 1.99 17.46
N LYS A 180 -4.61 1.38 18.02
CA LYS A 180 -4.54 0.71 19.33
C LYS A 180 -3.60 -0.49 19.32
N GLU A 181 -3.66 -1.31 18.28
CA GLU A 181 -2.78 -2.47 18.11
C GLU A 181 -1.31 -2.02 18.03
N VAL A 182 -1.01 -1.03 17.17
CA VAL A 182 0.35 -0.49 17.03
C VAL A 182 0.89 0.03 18.37
N ILE A 183 0.08 0.79 19.10
CA ILE A 183 0.51 1.32 20.41
C ILE A 183 0.68 0.19 21.44
N SER A 184 -0.22 -0.79 21.46
CA SER A 184 -0.11 -1.90 22.42
C SER A 184 1.08 -2.83 22.16
N GLU A 185 1.49 -2.96 20.90
CA GLU A 185 2.61 -3.82 20.50
C GLU A 185 3.99 -3.15 20.66
N HIS A 186 4.05 -1.83 20.51
CA HIS A 186 5.33 -1.12 20.36
C HIS A 186 5.63 -0.07 21.43
N PHE A 187 4.64 0.35 22.21
CA PHE A 187 4.83 1.43 23.19
C PHE A 187 4.48 1.00 24.61
N ASP A 188 5.51 0.97 25.47
CA ASP A 188 5.39 0.64 26.90
C ASP A 188 5.79 1.86 27.74
N GLY A 189 5.03 2.96 27.62
CA GLY A 189 5.30 4.22 28.31
C GLY A 189 4.09 4.76 29.07
N GLU A 190 4.21 5.98 29.59
CA GLU A 190 3.17 6.65 30.35
C GLU A 190 1.86 6.83 29.57
N ASP A 191 0.70 6.68 30.23
CA ASP A 191 -0.63 6.75 29.62
C ASP A 191 -0.89 8.06 28.88
N GLY A 192 -0.38 9.18 29.37
CA GLY A 192 -0.51 10.48 28.70
C GLY A 192 0.16 10.49 27.32
N ARG A 193 1.37 9.97 27.23
CA ARG A 193 2.12 9.87 25.97
C ARG A 193 1.52 8.81 25.05
N LYS A 194 1.05 7.71 25.61
CA LYS A 194 0.35 6.64 24.88
C LYS A 194 -0.85 7.19 24.11
N ASN A 195 -1.71 7.95 24.79
CA ASN A 195 -2.88 8.57 24.15
C ASN A 195 -2.48 9.61 23.08
N GLU A 196 -1.42 10.35 23.28
CA GLU A 196 -0.92 11.32 22.31
C GLU A 196 -0.43 10.63 21.04
N LEU A 197 0.35 9.56 21.17
CA LEU A 197 0.86 8.76 20.05
C LEU A 197 -0.28 8.04 19.32
N GLU A 198 -1.23 7.45 20.04
CA GLU A 198 -2.43 6.82 19.43
C GLU A 198 -3.19 7.83 18.58
N ASN A 199 -3.44 9.04 19.08
CA ASN A 199 -4.07 10.10 18.31
C ASN A 199 -3.22 10.52 17.09
N GLY A 200 -1.90 10.59 17.24
CA GLY A 200 -0.98 10.86 16.13
C GLY A 200 -1.08 9.83 15.02
N ILE A 201 -1.13 8.54 15.37
CA ILE A 201 -1.33 7.45 14.41
C ILE A 201 -2.71 7.54 13.75
N ILE A 202 -3.79 7.76 14.51
CA ILE A 202 -5.14 7.92 13.95
C ILE A 202 -5.16 9.04 12.91
N ILE A 203 -4.57 10.19 13.20
CA ILE A 203 -4.49 11.31 12.25
C ILE A 203 -3.68 10.92 11.01
N SER A 204 -2.56 10.25 11.19
CA SER A 204 -1.69 9.79 10.10
C SER A 204 -2.41 8.80 9.18
N LEU A 205 -3.10 7.83 9.74
CA LEU A 205 -3.86 6.84 8.97
C LEU A 205 -5.12 7.44 8.34
N ASN A 206 -5.78 8.42 8.98
CA ASN A 206 -6.86 9.18 8.36
C ASN A 206 -6.36 9.93 7.12
N LYS A 207 -5.19 10.58 7.22
CA LYS A 207 -4.55 11.25 6.09
C LYS A 207 -4.26 10.26 4.95
N LEU A 208 -3.71 9.11 5.28
CA LEU A 208 -3.39 8.06 4.30
C LEU A 208 -4.68 7.54 3.61
N ALA A 209 -5.71 7.19 4.35
CA ALA A 209 -6.97 6.69 3.81
C ALA A 209 -7.68 7.73 2.93
N ASN A 210 -7.71 9.00 3.34
CA ASN A 210 -8.27 10.08 2.51
C ASN A 210 -7.50 10.24 1.19
N ARG A 211 -6.19 10.01 1.18
CA ARG A 211 -5.34 10.10 0.00
C ARG A 211 -5.54 8.92 -0.93
N ILE A 212 -5.64 7.71 -0.39
CA ILE A 212 -5.98 6.51 -1.18
C ILE A 212 -7.32 6.73 -1.91
N ASP A 213 -8.34 7.28 -1.25
CA ASP A 213 -9.64 7.61 -1.89
C ASP A 213 -9.53 8.69 -2.99
N LYS A 214 -8.45 9.45 -3.01
CA LYS A 214 -8.11 10.46 -4.02
C LYS A 214 -7.13 9.97 -5.08
N GLY A 215 -6.83 8.67 -5.12
CA GLY A 215 -5.98 8.05 -6.12
C GLY A 215 -4.50 8.03 -5.81
N PHE A 216 -4.08 8.36 -4.58
CA PHE A 216 -2.70 8.14 -4.17
C PHE A 216 -2.41 6.64 -4.08
N ASN A 217 -1.20 6.26 -4.44
CA ASN A 217 -0.75 4.87 -4.33
C ASN A 217 0.42 4.75 -3.36
N VAL A 218 0.44 3.62 -2.66
CA VAL A 218 1.49 3.26 -1.70
C VAL A 218 2.04 1.91 -2.09
N GLU A 219 3.34 1.84 -2.24
CA GLU A 219 4.09 0.61 -2.48
C GLU A 219 5.14 0.44 -1.39
N ILE A 220 5.31 -0.75 -0.87
CA ILE A 220 6.35 -1.03 0.12
C ILE A 220 7.17 -2.21 -0.36
N ARG A 221 8.47 -1.99 -0.51
CA ARG A 221 9.43 -2.98 -0.95
C ARG A 221 10.45 -3.23 0.14
N VAL A 222 10.89 -4.47 0.27
CA VAL A 222 11.94 -4.85 1.20
C VAL A 222 12.83 -5.89 0.56
N GLU A 223 14.14 -5.68 0.68
CA GLU A 223 15.13 -6.65 0.23
C GLU A 223 15.36 -7.71 1.31
N PRO A 224 15.44 -9.01 0.96
CA PRO A 224 15.77 -10.06 1.90
C PRO A 224 17.09 -9.80 2.63
N LEU A 225 17.19 -10.31 3.85
CA LEU A 225 18.48 -10.40 4.53
C LEU A 225 19.37 -11.42 3.82
N PRO A 226 20.70 -11.25 3.90
CA PRO A 226 21.63 -12.26 3.42
C PRO A 226 21.39 -13.60 4.13
N GLU A 227 21.42 -14.70 3.39
CA GLU A 227 21.33 -16.02 4.01
C GLU A 227 22.52 -16.24 4.95
N PRO A 228 22.29 -16.70 6.19
CA PRO A 228 23.37 -17.05 7.10
C PRO A 228 24.18 -18.20 6.51
N LYS A 229 25.49 -18.18 6.71
CA LYS A 229 26.35 -19.29 6.26
C LYS A 229 25.97 -20.58 6.99
N GLU A 230 26.18 -21.72 6.35
CA GLU A 230 25.74 -23.05 6.84
C GLU A 230 26.22 -23.38 8.27
N ASP A 231 27.34 -22.77 8.73
CA ASP A 231 27.95 -22.98 10.04
C ASP A 231 27.66 -21.86 11.06
N GLU A 232 26.85 -20.83 10.72
CA GLU A 232 26.55 -19.72 11.62
C GLU A 232 25.19 -19.93 12.31
N GLU A 233 25.19 -20.00 13.65
CA GLU A 233 23.94 -19.94 14.43
C GLU A 233 23.24 -18.60 14.20
N GLN A 234 21.97 -18.66 13.81
CA GLN A 234 21.14 -17.45 13.62
C GLN A 234 20.97 -16.71 14.95
N THR A 235 21.48 -15.50 15.00
CA THR A 235 21.29 -14.62 16.17
C THR A 235 19.82 -14.24 16.34
N GLU A 236 19.40 -13.92 17.56
CA GLU A 236 18.02 -13.44 17.82
C GLU A 236 17.71 -12.14 17.05
N GLU A 237 18.72 -11.31 16.83
CA GLU A 237 18.58 -10.10 16.01
C GLU A 237 18.29 -10.45 14.55
N TYR A 238 18.99 -11.42 13.97
CA TYR A 238 18.74 -11.91 12.61
C TYR A 238 17.32 -12.46 12.48
N LYS A 239 16.87 -13.28 13.42
CA LYS A 239 15.52 -13.87 13.43
C LYS A 239 14.46 -12.77 13.49
N THR A 240 14.66 -11.77 14.36
CA THR A 240 13.73 -10.64 14.50
C THR A 240 13.63 -9.85 13.19
N LYS A 241 14.76 -9.49 12.57
CA LYS A 241 14.78 -8.80 11.27
C LYS A 241 14.16 -9.64 10.16
N SER A 242 14.46 -10.94 10.12
CA SER A 242 13.89 -11.88 9.13
C SER A 242 12.37 -11.97 9.25
N ASN A 243 11.84 -12.01 10.48
CA ASN A 243 10.40 -12.01 10.70
C ASN A 243 9.75 -10.71 10.21
N LEU A 244 10.37 -9.55 10.44
CA LEU A 244 9.88 -8.27 9.92
C LEU A 244 9.88 -8.26 8.39
N VAL A 245 10.98 -8.68 7.76
CA VAL A 245 11.08 -8.77 6.30
C VAL A 245 9.99 -9.66 5.71
N ASN A 246 9.78 -10.84 6.29
CA ASN A 246 8.75 -11.77 5.84
C ASN A 246 7.34 -11.18 6.01
N SER A 247 7.07 -10.54 7.14
CA SER A 247 5.79 -9.87 7.41
C SER A 247 5.52 -8.72 6.43
N ILE A 248 6.53 -7.89 6.13
CA ILE A 248 6.42 -6.82 5.12
C ILE A 248 6.13 -7.42 3.75
N LYS A 249 6.84 -8.47 3.33
CA LYS A 249 6.62 -9.14 2.03
C LYS A 249 5.21 -9.71 1.92
N GLU A 250 4.69 -10.30 2.97
CA GLU A 250 3.34 -10.85 2.99
C GLU A 250 2.29 -9.75 2.83
N SER A 251 2.35 -8.71 3.66
CA SER A 251 1.41 -7.59 3.57
C SER A 251 1.53 -6.83 2.25
N SER A 252 2.76 -6.60 1.75
CA SER A 252 2.99 -5.87 0.50
C SER A 252 2.45 -6.59 -0.73
N ARG A 253 2.41 -7.92 -0.73
CA ARG A 253 1.78 -8.71 -1.82
C ARG A 253 0.28 -8.49 -1.93
N ASN A 254 -0.37 -8.10 -0.83
CA ASN A 254 -1.80 -7.84 -0.76
C ASN A 254 -2.15 -6.37 -1.01
N ILE A 255 -1.13 -5.49 -1.09
CA ILE A 255 -1.29 -4.09 -1.47
C ILE A 255 -1.44 -4.05 -2.99
N GLU A 256 -2.67 -3.85 -3.46
CA GLU A 256 -3.00 -3.73 -4.86
C GLU A 256 -3.35 -2.28 -5.18
N TYR A 257 -2.88 -1.80 -6.33
CA TYR A 257 -3.34 -0.52 -6.86
C TYR A 257 -4.84 -0.55 -7.12
N ILE A 258 -5.56 0.45 -6.61
CA ILE A 258 -6.99 0.59 -6.82
C ILE A 258 -7.22 1.86 -7.64
N GLU A 259 -7.73 1.69 -8.86
CA GLU A 259 -8.23 2.83 -9.64
C GLU A 259 -9.47 3.41 -8.96
N THR A 260 -9.43 4.69 -8.66
CA THR A 260 -10.52 5.38 -7.98
C THR A 260 -11.16 6.39 -8.91
N ASP A 261 -12.33 6.05 -9.42
CA ASP A 261 -13.11 6.96 -10.25
C ASP A 261 -14.07 7.82 -9.42
N GLY A 262 -14.31 9.04 -9.92
CA GLY A 262 -15.29 9.96 -9.38
C GLY A 262 -14.87 10.65 -8.08
N GLU A 263 -15.81 11.40 -7.49
CA GLU A 263 -15.56 12.18 -6.28
C GLU A 263 -15.24 11.29 -5.07
N SER A 264 -14.26 11.72 -4.26
CA SER A 264 -13.91 11.03 -3.01
C SER A 264 -15.10 10.94 -2.04
N ILE A 265 -15.19 9.84 -1.32
CA ILE A 265 -16.25 9.57 -0.34
C ILE A 265 -15.74 9.72 1.09
N LEU A 266 -14.45 9.50 1.33
CA LEU A 266 -13.85 9.61 2.64
C LEU A 266 -13.60 11.08 3.00
N LYS A 267 -14.01 11.47 4.23
CA LYS A 267 -13.78 12.77 4.85
C LYS A 267 -13.37 12.57 6.30
N LEU A 268 -12.26 11.87 6.49
CA LEU A 268 -11.73 11.58 7.82
C LEU A 268 -11.03 12.81 8.39
N SER A 269 -11.14 13.01 9.71
CA SER A 269 -10.53 14.17 10.37
C SER A 269 -9.00 14.06 10.37
N GLU A 270 -8.34 15.07 9.79
CA GLU A 270 -6.88 15.18 9.71
C GLU A 270 -6.29 16.12 10.79
N LYS A 271 -7.11 16.52 11.75
CA LYS A 271 -6.72 17.42 12.86
C LYS A 271 -6.90 16.71 14.20
N LYS A 272 -6.13 17.14 15.20
CA LYS A 272 -6.33 16.67 16.58
C LYS A 272 -7.80 16.92 16.99
N PRO A 273 -8.45 15.97 17.68
CA PRO A 273 -9.73 16.26 18.33
C PRO A 273 -9.55 17.45 19.28
N GLN A 274 -10.45 18.42 19.18
CA GLN A 274 -10.49 19.56 20.10
C GLN A 274 -10.95 19.10 21.47
#